data_3a6faed45956926d50fcf44e70e853e9
#
_entry.id   3a6faed45956926d50fcf44e70e853e9
#
_cell.length_a   1.000
_cell.length_b   1.000
_cell.length_c   1.000
_cell.angle_alpha   90.00
_cell.angle_beta   90.00
_cell.angle_gamma   90.00
#
_symmetry.space_group_name_H-M   'P 1'
#
loop_
_entity.id
_entity.type
_entity.pdbx_description
1 polymer ?
#
loop_
_entity_poly.entity_id
_entity_poly.type
_entity_poly.pdbx_seq_one_letter_code
_entity_poly.pdbx_strand_id
1 'polypeptide(L)'
;MISASLRGLCLSLLATAPVLAGAQWSANLSLTSNYKFRGQDQDSSRTRAVKPALQGGFDYAFGDSGWYLGNWNSSVHWLAGNSLEMDVYGGYKFQAASLAWDLGALTYVYPGNTSGNTTELYAGASRGPLSARYSHTVSRDYFGWAGAHGGSGLSGRGTGYLLLGLAHEVLPGTTLKAALGYTHFASDIRAQGVPHYVDWQLGAAHELRRGLSLGASVTGASRKAFFGPVNDTRLILSLTQTL
;
A
#
# COMPACT_ATOMS: atom_id res chain seq x y z
N MET A 1 -20.02 19.94 13.49
CA MET A 1 -19.84 19.67 12.04
C MET A 1 -18.35 19.75 11.79
N ILE A 2 -17.62 18.63 11.84
CA ILE A 2 -16.20 18.57 11.56
C ILE A 2 -16.04 17.57 10.41
N SER A 3 -15.94 18.12 9.20
CA SER A 3 -15.63 17.35 8.00
C SER A 3 -14.12 17.21 7.91
N ALA A 4 -13.57 16.12 8.42
CA ALA A 4 -12.16 15.77 8.20
C ALA A 4 -12.06 14.87 6.99
N SER A 5 -11.77 15.45 5.83
CA SER A 5 -11.43 14.71 4.62
C SER A 5 -9.99 14.23 4.70
N LEU A 6 -9.75 13.02 5.22
CA LEU A 6 -8.46 12.34 5.13
C LEU A 6 -8.31 11.70 3.75
N ARG A 7 -7.68 12.41 2.81
CA ARG A 7 -7.46 11.90 1.46
C ARG A 7 -6.00 12.09 1.07
N GLY A 8 -5.36 11.00 0.70
CA GLY A 8 -4.14 11.01 -0.10
C GLY A 8 -2.83 10.74 0.63
N LEU A 9 -2.48 9.48 0.76
CA LEU A 9 -1.12 8.95 0.68
C LEU A 9 -1.22 7.49 0.27
N CYS A 10 -0.44 7.07 -0.73
CA CYS A 10 -0.34 5.69 -1.16
C CYS A 10 0.40 4.81 -0.13
N LEU A 11 -0.16 4.68 1.00
CA LEU A 11 -0.30 3.48 1.79
C LEU A 11 -1.80 3.23 1.77
N SER A 12 -2.23 2.04 1.47
CA SER A 12 -3.61 1.61 1.69
C SER A 12 -3.91 1.58 3.20
N LEU A 13 -3.64 2.70 3.86
CA LEU A 13 -4.16 3.02 5.17
C LEU A 13 -5.64 3.28 4.99
N LEU A 14 -6.43 2.47 5.65
CA LEU A 14 -7.88 2.60 5.77
C LEU A 14 -8.26 4.07 6.01
N ALA A 15 -8.53 4.80 4.92
CA ALA A 15 -9.17 6.09 5.02
C ALA A 15 -10.65 5.82 5.31
N THR A 16 -11.06 5.94 6.56
CA THR A 16 -12.48 5.99 6.92
C THR A 16 -13.02 7.37 6.53
N ALA A 17 -13.33 7.55 5.25
CA ALA A 17 -14.20 8.66 4.87
C ALA A 17 -15.64 8.31 5.34
N PRO A 18 -16.41 9.25 5.92
CA PRO A 18 -17.84 9.04 6.13
C PRO A 18 -18.45 8.81 4.75
N VAL A 19 -19.20 7.71 4.61
CA VAL A 19 -20.00 7.43 3.42
C VAL A 19 -21.07 8.52 3.35
N LEU A 20 -20.97 9.39 2.34
CA LEU A 20 -22.05 10.29 1.97
C LEU A 20 -23.00 9.52 1.04
N ALA A 21 -24.30 9.64 1.29
CA ALA A 21 -25.34 8.91 0.56
C ALA A 21 -25.27 9.15 -0.95
N GLY A 22 -25.15 8.05 -1.70
CA GLY A 22 -25.14 8.02 -3.17
C GLY A 22 -23.96 7.23 -3.72
N ALA A 23 -24.13 6.56 -4.86
CA ALA A 23 -23.04 5.90 -5.59
C ALA A 23 -21.95 6.92 -5.90
N GLN A 24 -20.72 6.70 -5.42
CA GLN A 24 -19.71 7.73 -5.47
C GLN A 24 -18.42 7.21 -6.09
N TRP A 25 -17.97 7.92 -7.10
CA TRP A 25 -16.65 7.84 -7.63
C TRP A 25 -15.72 8.75 -6.85
N SER A 26 -14.54 8.27 -6.53
CA SER A 26 -13.39 9.08 -6.14
C SER A 26 -12.19 8.66 -6.95
N ALA A 27 -11.30 9.60 -7.21
CA ALA A 27 -10.08 9.34 -7.96
C ALA A 27 -8.91 10.10 -7.33
N ASN A 28 -7.70 9.62 -7.59
CA ASN A 28 -6.49 10.32 -7.17
C ASN A 28 -5.41 10.21 -8.24
N LEU A 29 -4.53 11.19 -8.26
CA LEU A 29 -3.31 11.21 -9.06
C LEU A 29 -2.17 11.75 -8.21
N SER A 30 -1.03 11.06 -8.20
CA SER A 30 0.14 11.43 -7.40
C SER A 30 1.41 11.32 -8.21
N LEU A 31 2.31 12.29 -8.00
CA LEU A 31 3.71 12.19 -8.39
C LEU A 31 4.54 12.08 -7.12
N THR A 32 5.35 11.01 -7.02
CA THR A 32 6.22 10.78 -5.88
C THR A 32 7.69 10.69 -6.30
N SER A 33 8.60 11.18 -5.45
CA SER A 33 10.04 11.09 -5.72
C SER A 33 10.59 9.68 -5.66
N ASN A 34 9.94 8.78 -4.93
CA ASN A 34 10.24 7.35 -4.83
C ASN A 34 8.96 6.59 -4.47
N TYR A 35 8.80 5.39 -5.03
CA TYR A 35 7.76 4.47 -4.60
C TYR A 35 8.39 3.35 -3.76
N LYS A 36 7.92 3.20 -2.53
CA LYS A 36 8.23 2.07 -1.65
C LYS A 36 6.96 1.31 -1.30
N PHE A 37 6.96 0.02 -1.60
CA PHE A 37 5.93 -0.91 -1.18
C PHE A 37 6.45 -1.77 -0.04
N ARG A 38 5.79 -1.79 1.11
CA ARG A 38 6.24 -2.51 2.32
C ARG A 38 7.72 -2.23 2.62
N GLY A 39 8.12 -0.96 2.53
CA GLY A 39 9.48 -0.50 2.79
C GLY A 39 10.51 -0.80 1.70
N GLN A 40 10.16 -1.47 0.60
CA GLN A 40 11.05 -1.84 -0.49
C GLN A 40 10.85 -0.95 -1.72
N ASP A 41 11.96 -0.45 -2.31
CA ASP A 41 11.92 0.35 -3.53
C ASP A 41 11.28 -0.45 -4.67
N GLN A 42 10.34 0.16 -5.37
CA GLN A 42 9.69 -0.41 -6.56
C GLN A 42 10.41 -0.03 -7.87
N ASP A 43 11.56 0.62 -7.78
CA ASP A 43 12.54 0.76 -8.84
C ASP A 43 13.88 0.21 -8.33
N SER A 44 14.32 -0.91 -8.89
CA SER A 44 15.56 -1.60 -8.52
C SER A 44 16.84 -0.94 -9.07
N SER A 45 16.74 0.17 -9.80
CA SER A 45 17.90 0.94 -10.27
C SER A 45 18.79 1.34 -9.09
N ARG A 46 20.07 0.98 -9.17
CA ARG A 46 21.04 1.23 -8.10
C ARG A 46 21.72 2.60 -8.21
N THR A 47 21.59 3.25 -9.35
CA THR A 47 22.35 4.46 -9.69
C THR A 47 21.63 5.76 -9.40
N ARG A 48 20.34 5.71 -9.04
CA ARG A 48 19.51 6.88 -8.84
C ARG A 48 19.08 7.03 -7.38
N ALA A 49 19.34 8.20 -6.79
CA ALA A 49 18.83 8.55 -5.47
C ALA A 49 17.33 8.88 -5.51
N VAL A 50 16.88 9.49 -6.60
CA VAL A 50 15.47 9.85 -6.85
C VAL A 50 14.97 8.98 -8.00
N LYS A 51 13.84 8.30 -7.78
CA LYS A 51 13.22 7.33 -8.69
C LYS A 51 11.73 7.64 -8.78
N PRO A 52 11.35 8.69 -9.54
CA PRO A 52 9.98 9.19 -9.55
C PRO A 52 9.00 8.12 -10.03
N ALA A 53 7.82 8.09 -9.42
CA ALA A 53 6.71 7.27 -9.87
C ALA A 53 5.47 8.12 -10.05
N LEU A 54 4.75 7.86 -11.15
CA LEU A 54 3.41 8.37 -11.37
C LEU A 54 2.43 7.31 -10.87
N GLN A 55 1.50 7.73 -10.03
CA GLN A 55 0.58 6.84 -9.32
C GLN A 55 -0.83 7.41 -9.38
N GLY A 56 -1.82 6.55 -9.39
CA GLY A 56 -3.21 7.01 -9.34
C GLY A 56 -4.21 5.88 -9.52
N GLY A 57 -5.46 6.19 -9.23
CA GLY A 57 -6.52 5.23 -9.32
C GLY A 57 -7.88 5.83 -9.05
N PHE A 58 -8.86 4.96 -9.00
CA PHE A 58 -10.23 5.32 -8.71
C PHE A 58 -10.91 4.27 -7.84
N ASP A 59 -11.89 4.72 -7.08
CA ASP A 59 -12.74 3.88 -6.25
C ASP A 59 -14.20 4.15 -6.58
N TYR A 60 -15.02 3.11 -6.45
CA TYR A 60 -16.46 3.16 -6.55
C TYR A 60 -17.10 2.57 -5.31
N ALA A 61 -17.85 3.38 -4.57
CA ALA A 61 -18.67 2.94 -3.45
C ALA A 61 -20.11 2.69 -3.91
N PHE A 62 -20.66 1.54 -3.55
CA PHE A 62 -22.04 1.15 -3.90
C PHE A 62 -23.05 1.73 -2.93
N GLY A 63 -23.21 3.06 -2.96
CA GLY A 63 -24.08 3.78 -2.04
C GLY A 63 -23.73 3.52 -0.58
N ASP A 64 -24.73 3.32 0.25
CA ASP A 64 -24.58 3.06 1.69
C ASP A 64 -24.43 1.56 2.02
N SER A 65 -24.24 0.71 1.02
CA SER A 65 -24.17 -0.75 1.21
C SER A 65 -22.93 -1.22 1.96
N GLY A 66 -21.89 -0.41 2.01
CA GLY A 66 -20.57 -0.79 2.52
C GLY A 66 -19.68 -1.49 1.48
N TRP A 67 -20.22 -1.97 0.35
CA TRP A 67 -19.45 -2.57 -0.73
C TRP A 67 -18.69 -1.52 -1.54
N TYR A 68 -17.49 -1.85 -1.97
CA TYR A 68 -16.69 -1.02 -2.86
C TYR A 68 -15.82 -1.86 -3.80
N LEU A 69 -15.45 -1.25 -4.92
CA LEU A 69 -14.43 -1.71 -5.85
C LEU A 69 -13.45 -0.57 -6.10
N GLY A 70 -12.23 -0.90 -6.42
CA GLY A 70 -11.23 0.10 -6.77
C GLY A 70 -10.14 -0.46 -7.67
N ASN A 71 -9.44 0.47 -8.28
CA ASN A 71 -8.22 0.22 -9.03
C ASN A 71 -7.18 1.28 -8.64
N TRP A 72 -5.95 0.85 -8.47
CA TRP A 72 -4.83 1.74 -8.28
C TRP A 72 -3.67 1.29 -9.17
N ASN A 73 -2.85 2.22 -9.62
CA ASN A 73 -1.77 1.95 -10.55
C ASN A 73 -0.53 2.75 -10.19
N SER A 74 0.64 2.21 -10.53
CA SER A 74 1.92 2.89 -10.37
C SER A 74 2.89 2.51 -11.47
N SER A 75 3.69 3.47 -11.91
CA SER A 75 4.90 3.13 -12.63
C SER A 75 5.88 2.42 -11.69
N VAL A 76 6.49 1.32 -12.15
CA VAL A 76 7.45 0.49 -11.41
C VAL A 76 8.62 0.08 -12.30
N HIS A 77 9.74 -0.33 -11.69
CA HIS A 77 10.92 -0.83 -12.44
C HIS A 77 11.71 -1.84 -11.61
N TRP A 78 11.03 -2.80 -11.00
CA TRP A 78 11.67 -3.87 -10.21
C TRP A 78 11.63 -5.24 -10.91
N LEU A 79 10.70 -5.43 -11.84
CA LEU A 79 10.44 -6.69 -12.51
C LEU A 79 10.79 -6.54 -14.00
N ALA A 80 11.62 -7.45 -14.53
CA ALA A 80 12.07 -7.41 -15.92
C ALA A 80 10.88 -7.48 -16.90
N GLY A 81 10.90 -6.62 -17.92
CA GLY A 81 9.83 -6.57 -18.93
C GLY A 81 8.53 -5.94 -18.46
N ASN A 82 8.51 -5.34 -17.26
CA ASN A 82 7.35 -4.67 -16.69
C ASN A 82 7.68 -3.26 -16.23
N SER A 83 6.79 -2.31 -16.48
CA SER A 83 6.90 -0.92 -16.07
C SER A 83 5.64 -0.39 -15.36
N LEU A 84 4.64 -1.25 -15.16
CA LEU A 84 3.36 -0.88 -14.59
C LEU A 84 2.92 -1.91 -13.55
N GLU A 85 2.49 -1.44 -12.38
CA GLU A 85 1.71 -2.16 -11.39
C GLU A 85 0.26 -1.73 -11.51
N MET A 86 -0.65 -2.69 -11.54
CA MET A 86 -2.10 -2.48 -11.53
C MET A 86 -2.70 -3.28 -10.39
N ASP A 87 -3.35 -2.59 -9.48
CA ASP A 87 -4.03 -3.18 -8.34
C ASP A 87 -5.53 -3.13 -8.57
N VAL A 88 -6.18 -4.28 -8.48
CA VAL A 88 -7.64 -4.37 -8.51
C VAL A 88 -8.09 -4.93 -7.17
N TYR A 89 -8.97 -4.21 -6.52
CA TYR A 89 -9.43 -4.58 -5.18
C TYR A 89 -10.92 -4.32 -5.00
N GLY A 90 -11.48 -5.02 -4.02
CA GLY A 90 -12.83 -4.80 -3.57
C GLY A 90 -13.05 -5.36 -2.19
N GLY A 91 -14.08 -4.86 -1.53
CA GLY A 91 -14.33 -5.26 -0.16
C GLY A 91 -15.64 -4.76 0.40
N TYR A 92 -15.77 -4.96 1.70
CA TYR A 92 -16.93 -4.59 2.48
C TYR A 92 -16.51 -3.87 3.76
N LYS A 93 -17.00 -2.64 3.95
CA LYS A 93 -16.76 -1.80 5.13
C LYS A 93 -17.99 -1.77 6.01
N PHE A 94 -17.79 -1.93 7.32
CA PHE A 94 -18.88 -1.89 8.30
C PHE A 94 -18.39 -1.41 9.67
N GLN A 95 -19.33 -1.08 10.55
CA GLN A 95 -19.04 -0.69 11.94
C GLN A 95 -19.47 -1.82 12.86
N ALA A 96 -18.58 -2.26 13.76
CA ALA A 96 -18.90 -3.20 14.82
C ALA A 96 -17.96 -2.99 16.02
N ALA A 97 -18.49 -3.10 17.24
CA ALA A 97 -17.75 -2.96 18.50
C ALA A 97 -16.90 -1.67 18.60
N SER A 98 -17.44 -0.54 18.12
CA SER A 98 -16.74 0.77 18.07
C SER A 98 -15.51 0.80 17.18
N LEU A 99 -15.37 -0.16 16.28
CA LEU A 99 -14.31 -0.23 15.25
C LEU A 99 -14.95 -0.10 13.87
N ALA A 100 -14.25 0.60 12.97
CA ALA A 100 -14.54 0.54 11.55
C ALA A 100 -13.73 -0.63 10.95
N TRP A 101 -14.45 -1.58 10.36
CA TRP A 101 -13.88 -2.79 9.75
C TRP A 101 -13.83 -2.65 8.23
N ASP A 102 -12.85 -3.29 7.62
CA ASP A 102 -12.68 -3.42 6.17
C ASP A 102 -12.17 -4.81 5.83
N LEU A 103 -13.00 -5.59 5.14
CA LEU A 103 -12.66 -6.94 4.69
C LEU A 103 -12.67 -6.96 3.17
N GLY A 104 -11.66 -7.54 2.53
CA GLY A 104 -11.62 -7.54 1.09
C GLY A 104 -10.54 -8.44 0.47
N ALA A 105 -10.43 -8.30 -0.84
CA ALA A 105 -9.42 -8.94 -1.66
C ALA A 105 -8.72 -7.90 -2.52
N LEU A 106 -7.45 -8.16 -2.83
CA LEU A 106 -6.60 -7.33 -3.65
C LEU A 106 -5.74 -8.21 -4.54
N THR A 107 -5.72 -7.92 -5.82
CA THR A 107 -4.82 -8.57 -6.78
C THR A 107 -3.89 -7.52 -7.38
N TYR A 108 -2.59 -7.75 -7.22
CA TYR A 108 -1.51 -7.04 -7.89
C TYR A 108 -1.27 -7.69 -9.24
N VAL A 109 -1.32 -6.92 -10.31
CA VAL A 109 -1.13 -7.36 -11.68
C VAL A 109 0.03 -6.58 -12.31
N TYR A 110 0.97 -7.31 -12.89
CA TYR A 110 2.14 -6.75 -13.58
C TYR A 110 2.05 -7.10 -15.08
N PRO A 111 1.46 -6.21 -15.91
CA PRO A 111 1.37 -6.42 -17.35
C PRO A 111 2.76 -6.58 -17.96
N GLY A 112 2.94 -7.60 -18.80
CA GLY A 112 4.25 -7.93 -19.40
C GLY A 112 5.11 -8.90 -18.61
N ASN A 113 4.88 -9.09 -17.30
CA ASN A 113 5.53 -10.16 -16.53
C ASN A 113 4.66 -10.64 -15.37
N THR A 114 3.87 -11.66 -15.61
CA THR A 114 2.89 -12.20 -14.64
C THR A 114 3.52 -12.93 -13.45
N SER A 115 4.84 -13.13 -13.43
CA SER A 115 5.52 -13.77 -12.29
C SER A 115 5.40 -12.95 -11.00
N GLY A 116 5.16 -11.65 -11.11
CA GLY A 116 4.91 -10.77 -9.96
C GLY A 116 3.49 -10.80 -9.44
N ASN A 117 2.54 -11.35 -10.21
CA ASN A 117 1.13 -11.31 -9.85
C ASN A 117 0.86 -11.99 -8.50
N THR A 118 0.13 -11.29 -7.65
CA THR A 118 -0.14 -11.73 -6.28
C THR A 118 -1.57 -11.38 -5.91
N THR A 119 -2.26 -12.30 -5.25
CA THR A 119 -3.60 -12.07 -4.70
C THR A 119 -3.58 -12.25 -3.19
N GLU A 120 -4.15 -11.29 -2.49
CA GLU A 120 -4.27 -11.28 -1.04
C GLU A 120 -5.73 -11.09 -0.61
N LEU A 121 -6.12 -11.77 0.47
CA LEU A 121 -7.26 -11.40 1.27
C LEU A 121 -6.80 -10.53 2.43
N TYR A 122 -7.62 -9.58 2.83
CA TYR A 122 -7.26 -8.72 3.96
C TYR A 122 -8.41 -8.47 4.92
N ALA A 123 -8.02 -8.21 6.15
CA ALA A 123 -8.89 -7.71 7.20
C ALA A 123 -8.22 -6.52 7.88
N GLY A 124 -8.96 -5.43 8.00
CA GLY A 124 -8.51 -4.22 8.67
C GLY A 124 -9.53 -3.73 9.69
N ALA A 125 -9.02 -3.03 10.70
CA ALA A 125 -9.83 -2.34 11.70
C ALA A 125 -9.21 -1.00 12.04
N SER A 126 -10.05 0.00 12.34
CA SER A 126 -9.58 1.32 12.76
C SER A 126 -10.46 1.93 13.83
N ARG A 127 -9.83 2.79 14.66
CA ARG A 127 -10.52 3.60 15.69
C ARG A 127 -9.74 4.89 15.92
N GLY A 128 -10.39 6.01 15.68
CA GLY A 128 -9.75 7.32 15.78
C GLY A 128 -8.52 7.40 14.86
N PRO A 129 -7.33 7.79 15.35
CA PRO A 129 -6.14 7.90 14.53
C PRO A 129 -5.44 6.57 14.25
N LEU A 130 -5.84 5.47 14.89
CA LEU A 130 -5.15 4.18 14.84
C LEU A 130 -5.82 3.22 13.86
N SER A 131 -5.01 2.43 13.18
CA SER A 131 -5.45 1.36 12.30
C SER A 131 -4.54 0.13 12.39
N ALA A 132 -5.11 -1.03 12.09
CA ALA A 132 -4.37 -2.27 11.88
C ALA A 132 -4.96 -2.98 10.67
N ARG A 133 -4.12 -3.58 9.82
CA ARG A 133 -4.54 -4.39 8.68
C ARG A 133 -3.63 -5.61 8.56
N TYR A 134 -4.23 -6.76 8.38
CA TYR A 134 -3.53 -7.98 8.02
C TYR A 134 -3.91 -8.39 6.61
N SER A 135 -2.91 -8.65 5.76
CA SER A 135 -3.05 -9.18 4.41
C SER A 135 -2.46 -10.59 4.35
N HIS A 136 -3.15 -11.51 3.69
CA HIS A 136 -2.78 -12.91 3.58
C HIS A 136 -2.76 -13.33 2.12
N THR A 137 -1.61 -13.76 1.61
CA THR A 137 -1.45 -14.23 0.24
C THR A 137 -2.17 -15.55 0.02
N VAL A 138 -3.09 -15.57 -0.94
CA VAL A 138 -3.87 -16.76 -1.34
C VAL A 138 -3.46 -17.29 -2.72
N SER A 139 -2.78 -16.48 -3.55
CA SER A 139 -2.17 -16.93 -4.80
C SER A 139 -1.01 -17.89 -4.54
N ARG A 140 -0.64 -18.67 -5.57
CA ARG A 140 0.51 -19.58 -5.49
C ARG A 140 1.81 -18.82 -5.31
N ASP A 141 1.98 -17.70 -6.00
CA ASP A 141 3.18 -16.88 -5.91
C ASP A 141 2.95 -15.67 -4.97
N TYR A 142 4.05 -15.10 -4.52
CA TYR A 142 4.14 -13.87 -3.78
C TYR A 142 5.25 -13.02 -4.42
N PHE A 143 4.85 -12.10 -5.29
CA PHE A 143 5.73 -11.18 -6.02
C PHE A 143 6.97 -11.87 -6.65
N GLY A 144 6.76 -13.04 -7.28
CA GLY A 144 7.80 -13.82 -7.94
C GLY A 144 8.71 -14.63 -7.01
N TRP A 145 8.59 -14.53 -5.70
CA TRP A 145 9.49 -15.22 -4.75
C TRP A 145 9.43 -16.73 -4.82
N ALA A 146 8.26 -17.31 -5.07
CA ALA A 146 8.13 -18.76 -5.20
C ALA A 146 8.47 -19.23 -6.61
N GLY A 147 8.00 -18.54 -7.66
CA GLY A 147 8.22 -18.92 -9.06
C GLY A 147 9.55 -18.48 -9.62
N ALA A 148 9.85 -17.15 -9.57
CA ALA A 148 11.02 -16.58 -10.23
C ALA A 148 12.35 -16.87 -9.49
N HIS A 149 12.32 -17.01 -8.16
CA HIS A 149 13.49 -17.21 -7.34
C HIS A 149 13.63 -18.63 -6.79
N GLY A 150 12.54 -19.36 -6.65
CA GLY A 150 12.52 -20.63 -5.92
C GLY A 150 12.28 -21.88 -6.76
N GLY A 151 11.85 -21.74 -7.99
CA GLY A 151 11.53 -22.87 -8.86
C GLY A 151 10.08 -23.34 -8.81
N SER A 152 9.73 -24.26 -9.72
CA SER A 152 8.34 -24.58 -10.07
C SER A 152 7.52 -25.33 -8.99
N GLY A 153 8.15 -25.86 -7.97
CA GLY A 153 7.47 -26.63 -6.90
C GLY A 153 7.05 -25.79 -5.71
N LEU A 154 7.55 -24.56 -5.57
CA LEU A 154 7.39 -23.73 -4.38
C LEU A 154 6.12 -22.89 -4.37
N SER A 155 5.70 -22.50 -3.17
CA SER A 155 4.51 -21.66 -2.97
C SER A 155 4.79 -20.47 -2.06
N GLY A 156 4.33 -19.30 -2.46
CA GLY A 156 4.28 -18.10 -1.63
C GLY A 156 2.99 -17.95 -0.84
N ARG A 157 2.02 -18.85 -1.06
CA ARG A 157 0.75 -18.87 -0.33
C ARG A 157 0.97 -18.97 1.17
N GLY A 158 0.25 -18.14 1.94
CA GLY A 158 0.43 -18.07 3.38
C GLY A 158 1.44 -17.00 3.81
N THR A 159 2.09 -16.31 2.88
CA THR A 159 2.82 -15.09 3.23
C THR A 159 1.84 -14.06 3.75
N GLY A 160 2.17 -13.46 4.90
CA GLY A 160 1.34 -12.48 5.58
C GLY A 160 2.03 -11.14 5.74
N TYR A 161 1.25 -10.07 5.79
CA TYR A 161 1.72 -8.73 6.10
C TYR A 161 0.80 -8.07 7.13
N LEU A 162 1.35 -7.73 8.28
CA LEU A 162 0.67 -6.94 9.31
C LEU A 162 1.13 -5.49 9.22
N LEU A 163 0.20 -4.56 9.09
CA LEU A 163 0.44 -3.13 9.09
C LEU A 163 -0.29 -2.49 10.27
N LEU A 164 0.46 -1.74 11.07
CA LEU A 164 -0.07 -0.86 12.10
C LEU A 164 0.12 0.58 11.62
N GLY A 165 -0.92 1.40 11.72
CA GLY A 165 -0.93 2.77 11.23
C GLY A 165 -1.43 3.77 12.25
N LEU A 166 -0.90 4.98 12.15
CA LEU A 166 -1.37 6.16 12.86
C LEU A 166 -1.48 7.30 11.85
N ALA A 167 -2.62 7.99 11.85
CA ALA A 167 -2.81 9.22 11.10
C ALA A 167 -3.59 10.23 11.98
N HIS A 168 -2.97 11.37 12.28
CA HIS A 168 -3.55 12.36 13.18
C HIS A 168 -3.38 13.76 12.62
N GLU A 169 -4.48 14.48 12.47
CA GLU A 169 -4.46 15.90 12.10
C GLU A 169 -3.99 16.73 13.30
N VAL A 170 -2.83 17.37 13.16
CA VAL A 170 -2.18 18.16 14.22
C VAL A 170 -2.39 19.65 14.08
N LEU A 171 -2.63 20.11 12.86
CA LEU A 171 -3.01 21.48 12.49
C LEU A 171 -4.01 21.40 11.34
N PRO A 172 -4.87 22.40 11.14
CA PRO A 172 -5.80 22.42 10.00
C PRO A 172 -5.09 22.12 8.68
N GLY A 173 -5.53 21.06 8.01
CA GLY A 173 -4.94 20.59 6.76
C GLY A 173 -3.59 19.87 6.89
N THR A 174 -3.03 19.69 8.11
CA THR A 174 -1.74 18.99 8.31
C THR A 174 -1.93 17.71 9.09
N THR A 175 -1.66 16.57 8.46
CA THR A 175 -1.76 15.24 9.05
C THR A 175 -0.38 14.63 9.24
N LEU A 176 -0.05 14.24 10.47
CA LEU A 176 1.10 13.37 10.76
C LEU A 176 0.70 11.91 10.53
N LYS A 177 1.64 11.13 9.97
CA LYS A 177 1.44 9.73 9.67
C LYS A 177 2.62 8.90 10.15
N ALA A 178 2.33 7.76 10.76
CA ALA A 178 3.31 6.75 11.10
C ALA A 178 2.78 5.37 10.71
N ALA A 179 3.67 4.49 10.29
CA ALA A 179 3.33 3.11 9.99
C ALA A 179 4.46 2.17 10.41
N LEU A 180 4.08 0.98 10.83
CA LEU A 180 4.98 -0.13 11.15
C LEU A 180 4.41 -1.38 10.50
N GLY A 181 5.19 -2.01 9.61
CA GLY A 181 4.83 -3.19 8.89
C GLY A 181 5.68 -4.40 9.26
N TYR A 182 5.11 -5.61 9.19
CA TYR A 182 5.83 -6.86 9.38
C TYR A 182 5.43 -7.85 8.29
N THR A 183 6.40 -8.25 7.46
CA THR A 183 6.24 -9.29 6.45
C THR A 183 6.69 -10.64 7.02
N HIS A 184 5.74 -11.58 7.07
CA HIS A 184 5.96 -12.98 7.42
C HIS A 184 5.89 -13.83 6.16
N PHE A 185 7.01 -14.35 5.71
CA PHE A 185 7.07 -15.19 4.50
C PHE A 185 6.58 -16.63 4.78
N ALA A 186 5.94 -17.23 3.79
CA ALA A 186 5.57 -18.64 3.78
C ALA A 186 6.80 -19.56 3.92
N SER A 187 6.55 -20.81 4.38
CA SER A 187 7.61 -21.80 4.65
C SER A 187 8.54 -22.03 3.45
N ASP A 188 7.98 -22.14 2.25
CA ASP A 188 8.76 -22.41 1.05
C ASP A 188 9.69 -21.25 0.67
N ILE A 189 9.22 -20.00 0.85
CA ILE A 189 10.07 -18.82 0.68
C ILE A 189 11.14 -18.79 1.77
N ARG A 190 10.77 -19.11 3.01
CA ARG A 190 11.71 -19.17 4.12
C ARG A 190 12.80 -20.24 3.93
N ALA A 191 12.45 -21.38 3.37
CA ALA A 191 13.40 -22.46 3.08
C ALA A 191 14.50 -22.04 2.10
N GLN A 192 14.27 -20.98 1.31
CA GLN A 192 15.29 -20.37 0.43
C GLN A 192 16.21 -19.38 1.18
N GLY A 193 16.11 -19.28 2.51
CA GLY A 193 16.89 -18.35 3.33
C GLY A 193 16.33 -16.93 3.42
N VAL A 194 15.19 -16.64 2.82
CA VAL A 194 14.57 -15.28 2.83
C VAL A 194 14.11 -14.93 4.24
N PRO A 195 14.66 -13.89 4.89
CA PRO A 195 14.29 -13.52 6.25
C PRO A 195 12.96 -12.75 6.28
N HIS A 196 12.15 -12.96 7.33
CA HIS A 196 11.09 -12.01 7.66
C HIS A 196 11.69 -10.62 7.89
N TYR A 197 10.90 -9.57 7.63
CA TYR A 197 11.40 -8.22 7.83
C TYR A 197 10.32 -7.27 8.36
N VAL A 198 10.79 -6.17 8.95
CA VAL A 198 9.99 -5.06 9.41
C VAL A 198 10.26 -3.87 8.51
N ASP A 199 9.22 -3.14 8.17
CA ASP A 199 9.30 -1.85 7.51
C ASP A 199 8.62 -0.77 8.36
N TRP A 200 8.95 0.50 8.08
CA TRP A 200 8.42 1.62 8.81
C TRP A 200 8.36 2.87 7.95
N GLN A 201 7.44 3.76 8.30
CA GLN A 201 7.29 5.07 7.70
C GLN A 201 6.93 6.11 8.76
N LEU A 202 7.53 7.28 8.65
CA LEU A 202 7.15 8.49 9.38
C LEU A 202 7.02 9.63 8.37
N GLY A 203 5.96 10.42 8.47
CA GLY A 203 5.73 11.49 7.51
C GLY A 203 4.65 12.45 7.91
N ALA A 204 4.47 13.46 7.06
CA ALA A 204 3.40 14.44 7.14
C ALA A 204 2.85 14.73 5.75
N ALA A 205 1.59 15.13 5.70
CA ALA A 205 0.96 15.66 4.51
C ALA A 205 0.23 16.96 4.86
N HIS A 206 0.34 17.96 3.98
CA HIS A 206 -0.35 19.24 4.12
C HIS A 206 -1.22 19.50 2.90
N GLU A 207 -2.50 19.81 3.13
CA GLU A 207 -3.43 20.21 2.09
C GLU A 207 -3.16 21.66 1.69
N LEU A 208 -2.65 21.87 0.48
CA LEU A 208 -2.35 23.19 -0.07
C LEU A 208 -3.63 23.91 -0.52
N ARG A 209 -4.57 23.17 -1.06
CA ARG A 209 -5.90 23.59 -1.50
C ARG A 209 -6.79 22.36 -1.61
N ARG A 210 -8.09 22.56 -1.82
CA ARG A 210 -9.06 21.45 -1.89
C ARG A 210 -8.58 20.32 -2.80
N GLY A 211 -8.33 19.17 -2.21
CA GLY A 211 -7.89 17.95 -2.88
C GLY A 211 -6.42 17.90 -3.29
N LEU A 212 -5.66 19.02 -3.27
CA LEU A 212 -4.22 19.03 -3.57
C LEU A 212 -3.41 19.03 -2.28
N SER A 213 -2.56 18.03 -2.10
CA SER A 213 -1.70 17.90 -0.93
C SER A 213 -0.23 17.67 -1.29
N LEU A 214 0.65 18.21 -0.45
CA LEU A 214 2.08 17.97 -0.47
C LEU A 214 2.42 17.03 0.69
N GLY A 215 3.13 15.94 0.41
CA GLY A 215 3.58 14.97 1.39
C GLY A 215 5.10 14.90 1.48
N ALA A 216 5.60 14.62 2.69
CA ALA A 216 6.98 14.26 2.94
C ALA A 216 7.03 13.10 3.93
N SER A 217 7.84 12.07 3.64
CA SER A 217 8.00 10.93 4.54
C SER A 217 9.40 10.35 4.49
N VAL A 218 9.80 9.72 5.58
CA VAL A 218 11.00 8.88 5.66
C VAL A 218 10.54 7.45 5.82
N THR A 219 10.97 6.58 4.91
CA THR A 219 10.55 5.18 4.84
C THR A 219 11.76 4.28 4.72
N GLY A 220 11.76 3.15 5.43
CA GLY A 220 12.83 2.18 5.39
C GLY A 220 12.37 0.78 5.79
N ALA A 221 13.26 -0.19 5.58
CA ALA A 221 13.03 -1.57 5.99
C ALA A 221 14.27 -2.20 6.62
N SER A 222 14.05 -3.20 7.46
CA SER A 222 15.11 -4.01 8.07
C SER A 222 15.72 -4.99 7.05
N ARG A 223 16.73 -5.75 7.48
CA ARG A 223 17.37 -6.82 6.68
C ARG A 223 18.07 -6.32 5.40
N LYS A 224 18.66 -5.12 5.43
CA LYS A 224 19.45 -4.56 4.30
C LYS A 224 20.56 -5.49 3.81
N ALA A 225 21.22 -6.23 4.70
CA ALA A 225 22.27 -7.16 4.32
C ALA A 225 21.77 -8.26 3.38
N PHE A 226 20.48 -8.62 3.46
CA PHE A 226 19.86 -9.63 2.59
C PHE A 226 19.24 -9.00 1.34
N PHE A 227 18.36 -8.00 1.53
CA PHE A 227 17.59 -7.41 0.42
C PHE A 227 18.38 -6.34 -0.35
N GLY A 228 19.47 -5.84 0.21
CA GLY A 228 20.30 -4.81 -0.42
C GLY A 228 19.64 -3.41 -0.45
N PRO A 229 19.98 -2.59 -1.46
CA PRO A 229 19.59 -1.17 -1.51
C PRO A 229 18.09 -0.91 -1.60
N VAL A 230 17.27 -1.89 -1.99
CA VAL A 230 15.80 -1.73 -2.03
C VAL A 230 15.20 -1.47 -0.64
N ASN A 231 15.89 -1.93 0.43
CA ASN A 231 15.52 -1.70 1.82
C ASN A 231 16.16 -0.42 2.43
N ASP A 232 16.88 0.39 1.62
CA ASP A 232 17.47 1.63 2.13
C ASP A 232 16.40 2.61 2.61
N THR A 233 16.75 3.34 3.65
CA THR A 233 15.92 4.45 4.13
C THR A 233 15.95 5.58 3.10
N ARG A 234 14.76 6.12 2.77
CA ARG A 234 14.62 7.22 1.81
C ARG A 234 13.72 8.30 2.34
N LEU A 235 14.07 9.54 2.03
CA LEU A 235 13.15 10.67 2.08
C LEU A 235 12.33 10.66 0.77
N ILE A 236 11.02 10.68 0.93
CA ILE A 236 10.06 10.63 -0.17
C ILE A 236 9.20 11.89 -0.12
N LEU A 237 9.15 12.60 -1.24
CA LEU A 237 8.25 13.74 -1.44
C LEU A 237 7.14 13.33 -2.41
N SER A 238 5.93 13.80 -2.16
CA SER A 238 4.78 13.50 -3.02
C SER A 238 3.88 14.72 -3.21
N LEU A 239 3.33 14.85 -4.40
CA LEU A 239 2.28 15.81 -4.72
C LEU A 239 1.06 14.98 -5.18
N THR A 240 -0.07 15.13 -4.49
CA THR A 240 -1.26 14.31 -4.74
C THR A 240 -2.47 15.21 -4.95
N GLN A 241 -3.21 14.97 -6.03
CA GLN A 241 -4.54 15.52 -6.27
C GLN A 241 -5.59 14.44 -6.06
N THR A 242 -6.59 14.71 -5.24
CA THR A 242 -7.79 13.89 -5.06
C THR A 242 -9.00 14.61 -5.68
N LEU A 243 -9.87 13.86 -6.36
CA LEU A 243 -11.07 14.32 -7.06
C LEU A 243 -12.32 13.74 -6.39
#